data_f468cc0e8859278cc6f16d2e83d8269e
#
_entry.id   f468cc0e8859278cc6f16d2e83d8269e
#
_cell.length_a   1.000
_cell.length_b   1.000
_cell.length_c   1.000
_cell.angle_alpha   90.00
_cell.angle_beta   90.00
_cell.angle_gamma   90.00
#
_symmetry.space_group_name_H-M   'P 1'
#
loop_
_entity.id
_entity.type
_entity.pdbx_description
1 polymer ?
#
loop_
_entity_poly.entity_id
_entity_poly.type
_entity_poly.pdbx_seq_one_letter_code
_entity_poly.pdbx_strand_id
1 'polypeptide(L)'
;MIHKTYNTLFIILVALLALTGCSSHYKYKIGVSQCVGGRWREKANNEMLAAQHLYDNDVKVVIKNADNNNERQCLQIDSLVDEGVDLLVVSPNDYHALDRSLQRARKKNIPIVFFDRITAMKDYAAYIGGDNVEAGRMMGEYAAMLCRDSVVTDGRRPVVLEMTGPLEISPATQRHAGFSNAVSNHPSIDYRYVPSQWSYDDCKRIMRQWINDGKDVDIVFCHSDLAAMGAYDAAKELHKERDIRFLGIDGLPGEGIDAVQQGKLSASYIYPTHGEEVIALALRILEGKPYERINNMRSIVITPQNVADISLTSHSLMKQNQY
;
A
#
# COMPACT_ATOMS: atom_id res chain seq x y z
N MET A 1 68.77 -2.51 -20.24
CA MET A 1 67.94 -2.83 -19.05
C MET A 1 66.87 -1.75 -18.76
N ILE A 2 67.17 -0.48 -18.95
CA ILE A 2 66.30 0.65 -18.63
C ILE A 2 64.98 0.68 -19.45
N HIS A 3 64.99 0.33 -20.75
CA HIS A 3 63.78 0.34 -21.61
C HIS A 3 62.70 -0.74 -21.22
N LYS A 4 63.13 -1.86 -20.66
CA LYS A 4 62.18 -2.91 -20.19
C LYS A 4 61.42 -2.49 -18.95
N THR A 5 62.04 -1.72 -18.06
CA THR A 5 61.43 -1.22 -16.82
C THR A 5 60.36 -0.16 -17.08
N TYR A 6 60.57 0.73 -18.05
CA TYR A 6 59.56 1.76 -18.43
C TYR A 6 58.31 1.15 -19.08
N ASN A 7 58.46 0.13 -19.93
CA ASN A 7 57.34 -0.57 -20.53
C ASN A 7 56.48 -1.32 -19.49
N THR A 8 57.13 -1.94 -18.48
CA THR A 8 56.42 -2.63 -17.41
C THR A 8 55.67 -1.65 -16.50
N LEU A 9 56.28 -0.50 -16.14
CA LEU A 9 55.63 0.54 -15.35
C LEU A 9 54.43 1.17 -16.10
N PHE A 10 54.58 1.39 -17.43
CA PHE A 10 53.50 1.92 -18.26
C PHE A 10 52.31 0.95 -18.38
N ILE A 11 52.56 -0.36 -18.50
CA ILE A 11 51.53 -1.38 -18.56
C ILE A 11 50.80 -1.49 -17.21
N ILE A 12 51.51 -1.40 -16.07
CA ILE A 12 50.94 -1.39 -14.74
C ILE A 12 50.09 -0.13 -14.51
N LEU A 13 50.53 1.03 -14.99
CA LEU A 13 49.76 2.27 -14.86
C LEU A 13 48.51 2.26 -15.73
N VAL A 14 48.57 1.70 -16.94
CA VAL A 14 47.40 1.51 -17.81
C VAL A 14 46.42 0.48 -17.26
N ALA A 15 46.96 -0.63 -16.65
CA ALA A 15 46.14 -1.60 -15.98
C ALA A 15 45.44 -1.06 -14.71
N LEU A 16 46.11 -0.19 -13.95
CA LEU A 16 45.52 0.52 -12.81
C LEU A 16 44.43 1.54 -13.25
N LEU A 17 44.60 2.20 -14.40
CA LEU A 17 43.57 3.10 -14.98
C LEU A 17 42.38 2.33 -15.59
N ALA A 18 42.58 1.08 -16.04
CA ALA A 18 41.50 0.23 -16.55
C ALA A 18 40.67 -0.42 -15.43
N LEU A 19 41.15 -0.41 -14.18
CA LEU A 19 40.42 -0.86 -13.01
C LEU A 19 39.51 0.20 -12.38
N THR A 20 39.53 1.45 -12.88
CA THR A 20 38.45 2.40 -12.65
C THR A 20 37.28 2.01 -13.53
N GLY A 21 36.72 0.83 -13.24
CA GLY A 21 35.50 0.34 -13.86
C GLY A 21 34.42 1.40 -13.73
N CYS A 22 33.70 1.57 -14.80
CA CYS A 22 32.49 2.38 -14.89
C CYS A 22 31.53 1.99 -13.75
N SER A 23 31.77 2.46 -12.53
CA SER A 23 30.78 2.43 -11.48
C SER A 23 29.73 3.42 -11.94
N SER A 24 28.53 2.95 -12.28
CA SER A 24 27.38 3.81 -12.47
C SER A 24 27.29 4.71 -11.24
N HIS A 25 27.66 5.97 -11.40
CA HIS A 25 27.79 6.92 -10.29
C HIS A 25 26.40 7.50 -10.06
N TYR A 26 25.62 6.82 -9.20
CA TYR A 26 24.39 7.40 -8.70
C TYR A 26 24.73 8.50 -7.69
N LYS A 27 24.06 9.63 -7.78
CA LYS A 27 24.20 10.73 -6.82
C LYS A 27 23.60 10.37 -5.47
N TYR A 28 22.48 9.65 -5.49
CA TYR A 28 21.77 9.21 -4.30
C TYR A 28 21.39 7.73 -4.38
N LYS A 29 21.48 7.04 -3.24
CA LYS A 29 21.02 5.66 -3.05
C LYS A 29 19.86 5.65 -2.04
N ILE A 30 18.67 5.31 -2.48
CA ILE A 30 17.47 5.22 -1.66
C ILE A 30 17.20 3.76 -1.33
N GLY A 31 17.21 3.42 -0.04
CA GLY A 31 16.84 2.09 0.45
C GLY A 31 15.36 2.03 0.76
N VAL A 32 14.67 1.00 0.29
CA VAL A 32 13.25 0.77 0.55
C VAL A 32 13.07 -0.55 1.30
N SER A 33 12.46 -0.51 2.46
CA SER A 33 12.10 -1.69 3.26
C SER A 33 10.60 -1.87 3.29
N GLN A 34 10.10 -2.88 2.59
CA GLN A 34 8.68 -3.26 2.54
C GLN A 34 8.38 -4.34 3.57
N CYS A 35 7.22 -4.21 4.25
CA CYS A 35 6.77 -5.15 5.27
C CYS A 35 6.33 -6.49 4.70
N VAL A 36 5.62 -6.49 3.57
CA VAL A 36 4.93 -7.64 2.99
C VAL A 36 4.88 -7.50 1.47
N GLY A 37 4.67 -8.60 0.75
CA GLY A 37 4.40 -8.63 -0.67
C GLY A 37 2.94 -8.32 -1.02
N GLY A 38 2.53 -8.70 -2.22
CA GLY A 38 1.18 -8.52 -2.76
C GLY A 38 1.11 -7.48 -3.87
N ARG A 39 0.07 -7.58 -4.71
CA ARG A 39 -0.05 -6.79 -5.95
C ARG A 39 -0.01 -5.29 -5.75
N TRP A 40 -0.63 -4.77 -4.68
CA TRP A 40 -0.56 -3.35 -4.36
C TRP A 40 0.89 -2.91 -4.08
N ARG A 41 1.64 -3.71 -3.30
CA ARG A 41 3.07 -3.45 -3.00
C ARG A 41 3.95 -3.60 -4.23
N GLU A 42 3.68 -4.58 -5.07
CA GLU A 42 4.40 -4.79 -6.33
C GLU A 42 4.22 -3.60 -7.26
N LYS A 43 2.98 -3.08 -7.39
CA LYS A 43 2.71 -1.87 -8.16
C LYS A 43 3.49 -0.68 -7.60
N ALA A 44 3.44 -0.42 -6.29
CA ALA A 44 4.20 0.66 -5.65
C ALA A 44 5.71 0.52 -5.86
N ASN A 45 6.25 -0.70 -5.73
CA ASN A 45 7.66 -0.98 -5.96
C ASN A 45 8.07 -0.73 -7.41
N ASN A 46 7.25 -1.14 -8.37
CA ASN A 46 7.50 -0.93 -9.79
C ASN A 46 7.49 0.57 -10.14
N GLU A 47 6.58 1.35 -9.55
CA GLU A 47 6.54 2.80 -9.70
C GLU A 47 7.81 3.45 -9.11
N MET A 48 8.27 3.03 -7.91
CA MET A 48 9.52 3.52 -7.32
C MET A 48 10.73 3.19 -8.19
N LEU A 49 10.79 1.98 -8.77
CA LEU A 49 11.86 1.56 -9.68
C LEU A 49 11.80 2.31 -11.01
N ALA A 50 10.61 2.56 -11.54
CA ALA A 50 10.44 3.35 -12.77
C ALA A 50 10.84 4.81 -12.53
N ALA A 51 10.51 5.38 -11.38
CA ALA A 51 10.83 6.75 -11.02
C ALA A 51 12.35 7.04 -11.03
N GLN A 52 13.21 6.04 -10.74
CA GLN A 52 14.66 6.27 -10.82
C GLN A 52 15.13 6.68 -12.21
N HIS A 53 14.43 6.29 -13.29
CA HIS A 53 14.76 6.65 -14.67
C HIS A 53 14.27 8.06 -15.06
N LEU A 54 13.39 8.66 -14.28
CA LEU A 54 12.92 10.03 -14.50
C LEU A 54 13.95 11.09 -14.06
N TYR A 55 14.97 10.69 -13.31
CA TYR A 55 15.97 11.56 -12.71
C TYR A 55 17.39 11.31 -13.25
N ASP A 56 17.52 11.15 -14.58
CA ASP A 56 18.79 11.05 -15.32
C ASP A 56 19.83 10.07 -14.74
N ASN A 57 19.36 8.94 -14.15
CA ASN A 57 20.18 7.96 -13.44
C ASN A 57 20.94 8.49 -12.20
N ASP A 58 20.60 9.67 -11.68
CA ASP A 58 21.17 10.19 -10.44
C ASP A 58 20.72 9.41 -9.19
N VAL A 59 19.71 8.56 -9.32
CA VAL A 59 19.09 7.84 -8.21
C VAL A 59 19.18 6.34 -8.40
N LYS A 60 19.63 5.63 -7.36
CA LYS A 60 19.50 4.18 -7.23
C LYS A 60 18.49 3.82 -6.18
N VAL A 61 17.46 3.07 -6.56
CA VAL A 61 16.48 2.50 -5.63
C VAL A 61 16.82 1.04 -5.34
N VAL A 62 16.92 0.68 -4.06
CA VAL A 62 17.18 -0.70 -3.58
C VAL A 62 16.02 -1.13 -2.70
N ILE A 63 15.22 -2.09 -3.16
CA ILE A 63 14.02 -2.55 -2.45
C ILE A 63 14.27 -3.92 -1.82
N LYS A 64 13.89 -4.07 -0.53
CA LYS A 64 13.89 -5.33 0.21
C LYS A 64 12.51 -5.60 0.79
N ASN A 65 12.03 -6.84 0.68
CA ASN A 65 10.74 -7.27 1.19
C ASN A 65 10.90 -8.22 2.37
N ALA A 66 10.26 -7.92 3.49
CA ALA A 66 10.36 -8.68 4.73
C ALA A 66 9.42 -9.89 4.80
N ASP A 67 8.46 -10.03 3.87
CA ASP A 67 7.50 -11.13 3.82
C ASP A 67 6.79 -11.38 5.17
N ASN A 68 6.30 -10.29 5.76
CA ASN A 68 5.59 -10.30 7.04
C ASN A 68 6.43 -10.82 8.24
N ASN A 69 7.75 -10.60 8.20
CA ASN A 69 8.67 -11.05 9.25
C ASN A 69 9.44 -9.86 9.84
N ASN A 70 9.21 -9.55 11.11
CA ASN A 70 9.80 -8.42 11.81
C ASN A 70 11.33 -8.51 11.92
N GLU A 71 11.86 -9.70 12.24
CA GLU A 71 13.30 -9.93 12.36
C GLU A 71 13.99 -9.74 11.01
N ARG A 72 13.41 -10.31 9.94
CA ARG A 72 13.90 -10.11 8.57
C ARG A 72 13.90 -8.64 8.21
N GLN A 73 12.84 -7.89 8.57
CA GLN A 73 12.77 -6.46 8.27
C GLN A 73 13.86 -5.67 9.00
N CYS A 74 14.12 -5.96 10.28
CA CYS A 74 15.22 -5.38 11.03
C CYS A 74 16.58 -5.63 10.35
N LEU A 75 16.88 -6.88 9.98
CA LEU A 75 18.12 -7.25 9.29
C LEU A 75 18.27 -6.54 7.93
N GLN A 76 17.17 -6.39 7.20
CA GLN A 76 17.15 -5.69 5.92
C GLN A 76 17.39 -4.18 6.06
N ILE A 77 16.78 -3.54 7.06
CA ILE A 77 17.05 -2.13 7.38
C ILE A 77 18.51 -1.96 7.77
N ASP A 78 19.04 -2.83 8.65
CA ASP A 78 20.44 -2.79 9.07
C ASP A 78 21.39 -2.99 7.88
N SER A 79 21.07 -3.91 6.96
CA SER A 79 21.84 -4.12 5.72
C SER A 79 21.83 -2.87 4.82
N LEU A 80 20.66 -2.23 4.60
CA LEU A 80 20.58 -1.01 3.81
C LEU A 80 21.42 0.13 4.42
N VAL A 81 21.39 0.26 5.75
CA VAL A 81 22.22 1.21 6.50
C VAL A 81 23.72 0.93 6.32
N ASP A 82 24.13 -0.35 6.31
CA ASP A 82 25.53 -0.72 6.09
C ASP A 82 25.96 -0.59 4.63
N GLU A 83 25.05 -0.76 3.69
CA GLU A 83 25.24 -0.50 2.28
C GLU A 83 25.37 0.99 1.94
N GLY A 84 25.22 1.87 2.94
CA GLY A 84 25.39 3.33 2.80
C GLY A 84 24.29 3.97 1.95
N VAL A 85 23.02 3.67 2.26
CA VAL A 85 21.91 4.43 1.64
C VAL A 85 21.85 5.85 2.19
N ASP A 86 21.50 6.81 1.33
CA ASP A 86 21.39 8.22 1.70
C ASP A 86 20.04 8.53 2.38
N LEU A 87 19.01 7.72 2.11
CA LEU A 87 17.69 7.83 2.71
C LEU A 87 17.02 6.46 2.78
N LEU A 88 16.25 6.23 3.84
CA LEU A 88 15.42 5.03 4.01
C LEU A 88 13.94 5.37 3.82
N VAL A 89 13.27 4.62 2.93
CA VAL A 89 11.81 4.53 2.84
C VAL A 89 11.41 3.25 3.56
N VAL A 90 10.54 3.34 4.55
CA VAL A 90 10.14 2.19 5.37
C VAL A 90 8.62 2.08 5.43
N SER A 91 8.09 0.94 4.98
CA SER A 91 6.73 0.51 5.29
C SER A 91 6.82 -0.52 6.41
N PRO A 92 6.57 -0.15 7.66
CA PRO A 92 6.83 -1.05 8.79
C PRO A 92 5.80 -2.18 8.86
N ASN A 93 6.28 -3.37 9.24
CA ASN A 93 5.42 -4.53 9.48
C ASN A 93 4.72 -4.45 10.84
N ASP A 94 5.37 -3.87 11.82
CA ASP A 94 4.91 -3.74 13.18
C ASP A 94 5.17 -2.34 13.73
N TYR A 95 4.37 -1.91 14.73
CA TYR A 95 4.43 -0.55 15.27
C TYR A 95 5.67 -0.28 16.13
N HIS A 96 6.28 -1.31 16.75
CA HIS A 96 7.41 -1.20 17.68
C HIS A 96 8.64 -2.04 17.30
N ALA A 97 8.45 -3.15 16.59
CA ALA A 97 9.49 -4.15 16.37
C ALA A 97 10.75 -3.59 15.67
N LEU A 98 10.64 -2.51 14.90
CA LEU A 98 11.73 -1.93 14.13
C LEU A 98 12.53 -0.84 14.85
N ASP A 99 12.15 -0.46 16.06
CA ASP A 99 12.68 0.71 16.77
C ASP A 99 14.21 0.73 16.82
N ARG A 100 14.85 -0.41 17.11
CA ARG A 100 16.31 -0.51 17.20
C ARG A 100 17.00 -0.20 15.85
N SER A 101 16.53 -0.79 14.77
CA SER A 101 17.12 -0.61 13.43
C SER A 101 16.86 0.80 12.90
N LEU A 102 15.68 1.37 13.16
CA LEU A 102 15.36 2.76 12.81
C LEU A 102 16.22 3.75 13.59
N GLN A 103 16.43 3.54 14.90
CA GLN A 103 17.33 4.36 15.70
C GLN A 103 18.79 4.26 15.20
N ARG A 104 19.23 3.08 14.73
CA ARG A 104 20.54 2.91 14.12
C ARG A 104 20.71 3.78 12.86
N ALA A 105 19.71 3.79 11.98
CA ALA A 105 19.69 4.67 10.81
C ALA A 105 19.79 6.15 11.21
N ARG A 106 18.99 6.57 12.21
CA ARG A 106 19.02 7.94 12.74
C ARG A 106 20.38 8.35 13.31
N LYS A 107 21.04 7.45 14.04
CA LYS A 107 22.41 7.70 14.58
C LYS A 107 23.44 7.92 13.47
N LYS A 108 23.21 7.39 12.26
CA LYS A 108 24.03 7.62 11.07
C LYS A 108 23.54 8.83 10.23
N ASN A 109 22.59 9.63 10.76
CA ASN A 109 21.96 10.78 10.10
C ASN A 109 21.25 10.41 8.78
N ILE A 110 20.79 9.18 8.62
CA ILE A 110 20.02 8.75 7.46
C ILE A 110 18.55 9.18 7.67
N PRO A 111 17.98 10.06 6.83
CA PRO A 111 16.58 10.43 6.90
C PRO A 111 15.68 9.21 6.69
N ILE A 112 14.55 9.17 7.42
CA ILE A 112 13.55 8.11 7.31
C ILE A 112 12.26 8.70 6.78
N VAL A 113 11.74 8.13 5.69
CA VAL A 113 10.40 8.39 5.17
C VAL A 113 9.55 7.15 5.46
N PHE A 114 8.47 7.31 6.21
CA PHE A 114 7.49 6.25 6.35
C PHE A 114 6.55 6.23 5.14
N PHE A 115 6.31 5.03 4.62
CA PHE A 115 5.45 4.79 3.48
C PHE A 115 4.28 3.89 3.85
N ASP A 116 3.04 4.35 3.59
CA ASP A 116 1.77 3.67 3.85
C ASP A 116 1.51 3.35 5.32
N ARG A 117 2.48 2.81 6.05
CA ARG A 117 2.41 2.47 7.48
C ARG A 117 3.37 3.33 8.30
N ILE A 118 3.11 3.46 9.59
CA ILE A 118 3.92 4.25 10.51
C ILE A 118 4.23 3.44 11.78
N THR A 119 5.31 3.79 12.48
CA THR A 119 5.68 3.25 13.80
C THR A 119 5.43 4.25 14.92
N ALA A 120 5.73 3.86 16.17
CA ALA A 120 5.75 4.75 17.33
C ALA A 120 6.80 5.86 17.24
N MET A 121 7.81 5.70 16.38
CA MET A 121 8.91 6.64 16.21
C MET A 121 8.43 8.04 15.83
N LYS A 122 8.86 9.07 16.56
CA LYS A 122 8.49 10.48 16.30
C LYS A 122 9.52 11.23 15.46
N ASP A 123 10.79 10.78 15.49
CA ASP A 123 11.91 11.40 14.79
C ASP A 123 12.12 10.78 13.40
N TYR A 124 11.26 11.16 12.47
CA TYR A 124 11.32 10.80 11.05
C TYR A 124 11.20 12.05 10.16
N ALA A 125 11.71 11.99 8.96
CA ALA A 125 11.71 13.11 8.01
C ALA A 125 10.30 13.39 7.47
N ALA A 126 9.65 12.38 6.90
CA ALA A 126 8.30 12.52 6.36
C ALA A 126 7.52 11.19 6.39
N TYR A 127 6.20 11.32 6.24
CA TYR A 127 5.27 10.25 5.94
C TYR A 127 4.60 10.53 4.60
N ILE A 128 4.38 9.48 3.80
CA ILE A 128 3.57 9.52 2.59
C ILE A 128 2.74 8.24 2.49
N GLY A 129 1.45 8.37 2.21
CA GLY A 129 0.53 7.25 2.09
C GLY A 129 -0.89 7.69 1.80
N GLY A 130 -1.79 6.75 1.60
CA GLY A 130 -3.22 7.03 1.44
C GLY A 130 -3.83 7.60 2.71
N ASP A 131 -4.82 8.48 2.57
CA ASP A 131 -5.64 8.95 3.67
C ASP A 131 -6.64 7.85 4.07
N ASN A 132 -6.21 7.00 5.01
CA ASN A 132 -6.99 5.83 5.43
C ASN A 132 -8.27 6.22 6.20
N VAL A 133 -8.24 7.33 6.94
CA VAL A 133 -9.44 7.83 7.64
C VAL A 133 -10.47 8.28 6.61
N GLU A 134 -10.03 9.03 5.60
CA GLU A 134 -10.89 9.49 4.51
C GLU A 134 -11.41 8.32 3.67
N ALA A 135 -10.56 7.33 3.35
CA ALA A 135 -10.97 6.13 2.64
C ALA A 135 -12.10 5.39 3.40
N GLY A 136 -11.91 5.17 4.70
CA GLY A 136 -12.94 4.57 5.55
C GLY A 136 -14.22 5.41 5.60
N ARG A 137 -14.09 6.74 5.76
CA ARG A 137 -15.23 7.66 5.79
C ARG A 137 -16.04 7.61 4.49
N MET A 138 -15.39 7.69 3.33
CA MET A 138 -16.05 7.64 2.03
C MET A 138 -16.78 6.32 1.80
N MET A 139 -16.18 5.20 2.19
CA MET A 139 -16.82 3.88 2.08
C MET A 139 -17.99 3.73 3.05
N GLY A 140 -17.90 4.31 4.25
CA GLY A 140 -19.00 4.34 5.22
C GLY A 140 -20.18 5.18 4.75
N GLU A 141 -19.93 6.34 4.17
CA GLU A 141 -20.98 7.18 3.56
C GLU A 141 -21.64 6.47 2.36
N TYR A 142 -20.84 5.78 1.54
CA TYR A 142 -21.37 4.99 0.43
C TYR A 142 -22.24 3.82 0.94
N ALA A 143 -21.80 3.11 1.99
CA ALA A 143 -22.61 2.07 2.62
C ALA A 143 -23.94 2.64 3.16
N ALA A 144 -23.89 3.78 3.85
CA ALA A 144 -25.09 4.44 4.36
C ALA A 144 -26.04 4.90 3.24
N MET A 145 -25.50 5.35 2.11
CA MET A 145 -26.30 5.67 0.92
C MET A 145 -27.01 4.41 0.39
N LEU A 146 -26.30 3.29 0.24
CA LEU A 146 -26.88 2.03 -0.21
C LEU A 146 -27.98 1.52 0.74
N CYS A 147 -27.82 1.71 2.06
CA CYS A 147 -28.85 1.36 3.05
C CYS A 147 -30.13 2.16 2.86
N ARG A 148 -30.05 3.44 2.49
CA ARG A 148 -31.23 4.29 2.21
C ARG A 148 -31.99 3.86 0.95
N ASP A 149 -31.24 3.41 -0.05
CA ASP A 149 -31.80 3.00 -1.34
C ASP A 149 -32.31 1.55 -1.30
N SER A 150 -31.95 0.77 -0.27
CA SER A 150 -32.39 -0.59 -0.08
C SER A 150 -33.73 -0.63 0.65
N VAL A 151 -34.75 -1.20 0.01
CA VAL A 151 -36.01 -1.50 0.67
C VAL A 151 -35.83 -2.81 1.43
N VAL A 152 -35.56 -2.71 2.75
CA VAL A 152 -35.62 -3.88 3.64
C VAL A 152 -37.10 -4.20 3.85
N THR A 153 -37.58 -5.25 3.19
CA THR A 153 -39.02 -5.56 3.04
C THR A 153 -39.68 -6.12 4.33
N ASP A 154 -38.86 -6.52 5.31
CA ASP A 154 -39.31 -7.12 6.59
C ASP A 154 -39.36 -6.11 7.75
N GLY A 155 -39.09 -4.83 7.51
CA GLY A 155 -39.12 -3.76 8.51
C GLY A 155 -37.95 -3.77 9.50
N ARG A 156 -36.96 -4.65 9.35
CA ARG A 156 -35.73 -4.62 10.15
C ARG A 156 -34.80 -3.49 9.71
N ARG A 157 -33.83 -3.15 10.53
CA ARG A 157 -32.74 -2.24 10.14
C ARG A 157 -31.77 -2.98 9.21
N PRO A 158 -31.23 -2.31 8.16
CA PRO A 158 -30.18 -2.86 7.33
C PRO A 158 -28.92 -3.15 8.19
N VAL A 159 -28.29 -4.29 7.94
CA VAL A 159 -27.09 -4.74 8.65
C VAL A 159 -25.86 -4.48 7.81
N VAL A 160 -24.93 -3.69 8.35
CA VAL A 160 -23.62 -3.41 7.74
C VAL A 160 -22.55 -4.13 8.54
N LEU A 161 -21.86 -5.07 7.91
CA LEU A 161 -20.75 -5.81 8.48
C LEU A 161 -19.43 -5.28 7.91
N GLU A 162 -18.56 -4.78 8.78
CA GLU A 162 -17.18 -4.44 8.44
C GLU A 162 -16.24 -5.60 8.81
N MET A 163 -15.48 -6.09 7.84
CA MET A 163 -14.37 -7.01 8.05
C MET A 163 -13.06 -6.21 7.99
N THR A 164 -12.54 -5.83 9.16
CA THR A 164 -11.36 -4.98 9.26
C THR A 164 -10.09 -5.77 8.88
N GLY A 165 -8.97 -5.05 8.62
CA GLY A 165 -7.65 -5.67 8.73
C GLY A 165 -7.24 -5.85 10.20
N PRO A 166 -5.99 -6.32 10.46
CA PRO A 166 -5.44 -6.38 11.82
C PRO A 166 -5.40 -4.98 12.44
N LEU A 167 -6.15 -4.78 13.55
CA LEU A 167 -6.33 -3.45 14.15
C LEU A 167 -5.07 -2.89 14.83
N GLU A 168 -4.03 -3.68 15.03
CA GLU A 168 -2.69 -3.26 15.44
C GLU A 168 -1.90 -2.55 14.35
N ILE A 169 -2.39 -2.56 13.10
CA ILE A 169 -1.74 -1.93 11.94
C ILE A 169 -2.44 -0.63 11.60
N SER A 170 -1.69 0.46 11.46
CA SER A 170 -2.22 1.81 11.31
C SER A 170 -3.26 1.99 10.18
N PRO A 171 -3.11 1.46 8.95
CA PRO A 171 -4.16 1.57 7.94
C PRO A 171 -5.49 0.93 8.36
N ALA A 172 -5.45 -0.23 9.02
CA ALA A 172 -6.68 -0.90 9.46
C ALA A 172 -7.42 -0.11 10.54
N THR A 173 -6.69 0.37 11.56
CA THR A 173 -7.26 1.20 12.62
C THR A 173 -7.86 2.49 12.07
N GLN A 174 -7.17 3.14 11.13
CA GLN A 174 -7.62 4.40 10.53
C GLN A 174 -8.84 4.20 9.62
N ARG A 175 -8.86 3.16 8.76
CA ARG A 175 -10.01 2.78 7.94
C ARG A 175 -11.23 2.48 8.80
N HIS A 176 -11.04 1.67 9.85
CA HIS A 176 -12.08 1.37 10.82
C HIS A 176 -12.63 2.64 11.49
N ALA A 177 -11.78 3.54 11.97
CA ALA A 177 -12.20 4.79 12.59
C ALA A 177 -13.04 5.66 11.64
N GLY A 178 -12.60 5.81 10.37
CA GLY A 178 -13.35 6.56 9.36
C GLY A 178 -14.69 5.93 9.04
N PHE A 179 -14.71 4.61 8.78
CA PHE A 179 -15.91 3.87 8.41
C PHE A 179 -16.94 3.82 9.55
N SER A 180 -16.51 3.40 10.74
CA SER A 180 -17.39 3.29 11.90
C SER A 180 -18.02 4.62 12.29
N ASN A 181 -17.23 5.72 12.23
CA ASN A 181 -17.77 7.06 12.49
C ASN A 181 -18.84 7.47 11.45
N ALA A 182 -18.58 7.22 10.17
CA ALA A 182 -19.54 7.55 9.11
C ALA A 182 -20.86 6.77 9.26
N VAL A 183 -20.78 5.45 9.47
CA VAL A 183 -21.96 4.59 9.60
C VAL A 183 -22.72 4.87 10.89
N SER A 184 -22.04 5.15 12.02
CA SER A 184 -22.66 5.43 13.32
C SER A 184 -23.49 6.70 13.34
N ASN A 185 -23.28 7.61 12.40
CA ASN A 185 -24.14 8.80 12.21
C ASN A 185 -25.53 8.47 11.65
N HIS A 186 -25.79 7.18 11.32
CA HIS A 186 -27.06 6.69 10.79
C HIS A 186 -27.70 5.66 11.75
N PRO A 187 -28.49 6.11 12.75
CA PRO A 187 -29.07 5.22 13.78
C PRO A 187 -30.00 4.12 13.24
N SER A 188 -30.46 4.27 12.00
CA SER A 188 -31.28 3.25 11.31
C SER A 188 -30.48 2.05 10.84
N ILE A 189 -29.14 2.09 10.90
CA ILE A 189 -28.25 0.99 10.49
C ILE A 189 -27.86 0.16 11.70
N ASP A 190 -27.90 -1.17 11.56
CA ASP A 190 -27.26 -2.10 12.51
C ASP A 190 -25.82 -2.35 12.06
N TYR A 191 -24.89 -1.64 12.67
CA TYR A 191 -23.47 -1.74 12.32
C TYR A 191 -22.74 -2.73 13.22
N ARG A 192 -21.97 -3.62 12.61
CA ARG A 192 -21.13 -4.63 13.27
C ARG A 192 -19.76 -4.71 12.59
N TYR A 193 -18.73 -5.11 13.35
CA TYR A 193 -17.41 -5.36 12.77
C TYR A 193 -16.79 -6.65 13.30
N VAL A 194 -15.92 -7.25 12.49
CA VAL A 194 -15.14 -8.44 12.81
C VAL A 194 -13.70 -8.23 12.33
N PRO A 195 -12.69 -8.38 13.19
CA PRO A 195 -11.30 -8.38 12.77
C PRO A 195 -10.98 -9.52 11.80
N SER A 196 -10.18 -9.24 10.78
CA SER A 196 -9.66 -10.22 9.83
C SER A 196 -8.17 -10.00 9.55
N GLN A 197 -7.56 -10.88 8.75
CA GLN A 197 -6.14 -10.81 8.39
C GLN A 197 -5.88 -10.20 7.00
N TRP A 198 -6.82 -9.42 6.44
CA TRP A 198 -6.76 -8.90 5.08
C TRP A 198 -6.66 -9.97 3.99
N SER A 199 -6.89 -11.23 4.32
CA SER A 199 -6.74 -12.32 3.36
C SER A 199 -8.08 -12.74 2.77
N TYR A 200 -8.04 -13.20 1.52
CA TYR A 200 -9.17 -13.79 0.84
C TYR A 200 -9.77 -14.96 1.63
N ASP A 201 -8.91 -15.90 2.07
CA ASP A 201 -9.36 -17.11 2.76
C ASP A 201 -10.00 -16.83 4.12
N ASP A 202 -9.44 -15.87 4.87
CA ASP A 202 -9.98 -15.52 6.18
C ASP A 202 -11.34 -14.84 6.05
N CYS A 203 -11.48 -13.86 5.17
CA CYS A 203 -12.79 -13.21 4.94
C CYS A 203 -13.81 -14.17 4.33
N LYS A 204 -13.39 -15.09 3.47
CA LYS A 204 -14.24 -16.16 2.96
C LYS A 204 -14.75 -17.07 4.10
N ARG A 205 -13.87 -17.45 5.00
CA ARG A 205 -14.21 -18.25 6.19
C ARG A 205 -15.17 -17.52 7.12
N ILE A 206 -14.89 -16.25 7.44
CA ILE A 206 -15.73 -15.42 8.30
C ILE A 206 -17.12 -15.25 7.69
N MET A 207 -17.21 -14.93 6.41
CA MET A 207 -18.50 -14.74 5.72
C MET A 207 -19.32 -16.02 5.67
N ARG A 208 -18.70 -17.15 5.36
CA ARG A 208 -19.37 -18.47 5.38
C ARG A 208 -19.94 -18.78 6.76
N GLN A 209 -19.16 -18.57 7.82
CA GLN A 209 -19.61 -18.77 9.19
C GLN A 209 -20.78 -17.83 9.54
N TRP A 210 -20.69 -16.56 9.15
CA TRP A 210 -21.72 -15.56 9.41
C TRP A 210 -23.07 -15.96 8.83
N ILE A 211 -23.09 -16.41 7.57
CA ILE A 211 -24.30 -16.86 6.87
C ILE A 211 -24.83 -18.18 7.50
N ASN A 212 -23.96 -19.14 7.79
CA ASN A 212 -24.35 -20.41 8.38
C ASN A 212 -24.92 -20.28 9.80
N ASP A 213 -24.47 -19.26 10.54
CA ASP A 213 -25.05 -18.91 11.85
C ASP A 213 -26.44 -18.25 11.73
N GLY A 214 -26.96 -18.05 10.52
CA GLY A 214 -28.25 -17.41 10.27
C GLY A 214 -28.26 -15.91 10.60
N LYS A 215 -27.10 -15.25 10.62
CA LYS A 215 -26.98 -13.82 10.90
C LYS A 215 -27.30 -13.01 9.64
N ASP A 216 -28.14 -11.99 9.82
CA ASP A 216 -28.45 -11.04 8.74
C ASP A 216 -27.23 -10.21 8.34
N VAL A 217 -27.15 -9.85 7.05
CA VAL A 217 -26.19 -8.90 6.48
C VAL A 217 -26.68 -8.42 5.14
N ASP A 218 -26.69 -7.12 4.93
CA ASP A 218 -27.07 -6.47 3.68
C ASP A 218 -25.87 -5.88 2.96
N ILE A 219 -24.90 -5.37 3.71
CA ILE A 219 -23.67 -4.77 3.16
C ILE A 219 -22.47 -5.35 3.92
N VAL A 220 -21.45 -5.77 3.17
CA VAL A 220 -20.15 -6.18 3.68
C VAL A 220 -19.09 -5.21 3.18
N PHE A 221 -18.38 -4.56 4.08
CA PHE A 221 -17.20 -3.77 3.78
C PHE A 221 -15.94 -4.48 4.24
N CYS A 222 -15.00 -4.72 3.33
CA CYS A 222 -13.70 -5.28 3.65
C CYS A 222 -12.59 -4.24 3.37
N HIS A 223 -11.54 -4.27 4.18
CA HIS A 223 -10.42 -3.34 4.08
C HIS A 223 -9.47 -3.61 2.90
N SER A 224 -9.80 -4.55 2.01
CA SER A 224 -9.16 -4.72 0.70
C SER A 224 -10.13 -5.38 -0.29
N ASP A 225 -9.88 -5.22 -1.58
CA ASP A 225 -10.68 -5.85 -2.64
C ASP A 225 -10.53 -7.38 -2.62
N LEU A 226 -9.32 -7.87 -2.35
CA LEU A 226 -9.06 -9.31 -2.23
C LEU A 226 -9.88 -9.95 -1.10
N ALA A 227 -9.95 -9.29 0.04
CA ALA A 227 -10.77 -9.71 1.19
C ALA A 227 -12.27 -9.66 0.85
N ALA A 228 -12.73 -8.60 0.18
CA ALA A 228 -14.11 -8.44 -0.27
C ALA A 228 -14.51 -9.54 -1.28
N MET A 229 -13.61 -9.93 -2.17
CA MET A 229 -13.83 -11.05 -3.08
C MET A 229 -13.93 -12.38 -2.37
N GLY A 230 -13.17 -12.59 -1.28
CA GLY A 230 -13.32 -13.77 -0.43
C GLY A 230 -14.71 -13.84 0.21
N ALA A 231 -15.20 -12.73 0.75
CA ALA A 231 -16.55 -12.64 1.32
C ALA A 231 -17.63 -12.85 0.23
N TYR A 232 -17.47 -12.25 -0.95
CA TYR A 232 -18.37 -12.44 -2.11
C TYR A 232 -18.45 -13.91 -2.52
N ASP A 233 -17.31 -14.59 -2.66
CA ASP A 233 -17.28 -15.99 -3.10
C ASP A 233 -17.88 -16.94 -2.05
N ALA A 234 -17.75 -16.66 -0.75
CA ALA A 234 -18.45 -17.40 0.30
C ALA A 234 -19.98 -17.24 0.18
N ALA A 235 -20.46 -16.02 -0.03
CA ALA A 235 -21.88 -15.75 -0.23
C ALA A 235 -22.40 -16.43 -1.51
N LYS A 236 -21.63 -16.42 -2.58
CA LYS A 236 -21.96 -17.07 -3.86
C LYS A 236 -22.09 -18.60 -3.71
N GLU A 237 -21.18 -19.24 -2.99
CA GLU A 237 -21.26 -20.68 -2.69
C GLU A 237 -22.54 -21.06 -1.90
N LEU A 238 -23.09 -20.11 -1.15
CA LEU A 238 -24.32 -20.26 -0.38
C LEU A 238 -25.54 -19.63 -1.06
N HIS A 239 -25.43 -19.20 -2.33
CA HIS A 239 -26.50 -18.57 -3.13
C HIS A 239 -27.08 -17.28 -2.49
N LYS A 240 -26.22 -16.49 -1.82
CA LYS A 240 -26.57 -15.24 -1.12
C LYS A 240 -25.92 -13.99 -1.74
N GLU A 241 -25.12 -14.14 -2.80
CA GLU A 241 -24.36 -13.04 -3.41
C GLU A 241 -25.23 -11.92 -4.01
N ARG A 242 -26.51 -12.23 -4.31
CA ARG A 242 -27.45 -11.26 -4.86
C ARG A 242 -28.15 -10.43 -3.79
N ASP A 243 -28.21 -10.95 -2.59
CA ASP A 243 -28.88 -10.33 -1.45
C ASP A 243 -27.95 -9.36 -0.70
N ILE A 244 -26.65 -9.43 -0.94
CA ILE A 244 -25.59 -8.73 -0.20
C ILE A 244 -24.80 -7.80 -1.13
N ARG A 245 -24.49 -6.59 -0.67
CA ARG A 245 -23.60 -5.64 -1.35
C ARG A 245 -22.19 -5.73 -0.76
N PHE A 246 -21.17 -5.89 -1.61
CA PHE A 246 -19.78 -5.99 -1.20
C PHE A 246 -19.01 -4.75 -1.57
N LEU A 247 -18.24 -4.21 -0.62
CA LEU A 247 -17.42 -3.03 -0.74
C LEU A 247 -15.98 -3.36 -0.42
N GLY A 248 -15.02 -2.81 -1.18
CA GLY A 248 -13.59 -3.06 -1.03
C GLY A 248 -12.77 -1.77 -0.98
N ILE A 249 -11.47 -1.95 -0.84
CA ILE A 249 -10.42 -0.93 -0.98
C ILE A 249 -9.27 -1.56 -1.77
N ASP A 250 -8.57 -0.82 -2.54
CA ASP A 250 -7.33 -0.91 -3.31
C ASP A 250 -7.58 -0.40 -4.73
N GLY A 251 -8.68 -0.81 -5.38
CA GLY A 251 -9.05 -0.33 -6.71
C GLY A 251 -8.00 -0.65 -7.77
N LEU A 252 -7.34 -1.81 -7.67
CA LEU A 252 -6.32 -2.20 -8.64
C LEU A 252 -6.95 -2.71 -9.94
N PRO A 253 -6.32 -2.42 -11.10
CA PRO A 253 -6.65 -3.08 -12.37
C PRO A 253 -6.44 -4.60 -12.26
N GLY A 254 -7.36 -5.38 -12.83
CA GLY A 254 -7.37 -6.84 -12.72
C GLY A 254 -7.85 -7.37 -11.37
N GLU A 255 -8.28 -6.50 -10.46
CA GLU A 255 -8.86 -6.83 -9.15
C GLU A 255 -10.11 -5.98 -8.87
N GLY A 256 -10.00 -4.93 -8.04
CA GLY A 256 -11.13 -4.11 -7.62
C GLY A 256 -11.87 -3.43 -8.75
N ILE A 257 -11.16 -2.83 -9.72
CA ILE A 257 -11.77 -2.22 -10.91
C ILE A 257 -12.62 -3.26 -11.65
N ASP A 258 -12.03 -4.42 -11.95
CA ASP A 258 -12.71 -5.49 -12.70
C ASP A 258 -13.86 -6.11 -11.90
N ALA A 259 -13.70 -6.23 -10.57
CA ALA A 259 -14.74 -6.74 -9.70
C ALA A 259 -15.98 -5.82 -9.65
N VAL A 260 -15.77 -4.49 -9.65
CA VAL A 260 -16.86 -3.52 -9.76
C VAL A 260 -17.49 -3.57 -11.14
N GLN A 261 -16.68 -3.62 -12.21
CA GLN A 261 -17.17 -3.72 -13.58
C GLN A 261 -18.01 -4.97 -13.83
N GLN A 262 -17.64 -6.09 -13.17
CA GLN A 262 -18.36 -7.39 -13.24
C GLN A 262 -19.56 -7.45 -12.29
N GLY A 263 -19.84 -6.41 -11.50
CA GLY A 263 -20.93 -6.37 -10.53
C GLY A 263 -20.73 -7.29 -9.31
N LYS A 264 -19.51 -7.78 -9.06
CA LYS A 264 -19.17 -8.56 -7.87
C LYS A 264 -18.99 -7.65 -6.64
N LEU A 265 -18.35 -6.51 -6.82
CA LEU A 265 -18.29 -5.44 -5.84
C LEU A 265 -19.24 -4.31 -6.23
N SER A 266 -19.96 -3.76 -5.25
CA SER A 266 -20.80 -2.59 -5.44
C SER A 266 -19.97 -1.30 -5.46
N ALA A 267 -18.80 -1.28 -4.82
CA ALA A 267 -17.81 -0.22 -4.92
C ALA A 267 -16.45 -0.69 -4.41
N SER A 268 -15.39 0.02 -4.82
CA SER A 268 -14.05 -0.03 -4.24
C SER A 268 -13.47 1.37 -4.14
N TYR A 269 -12.66 1.64 -3.11
CA TYR A 269 -11.90 2.88 -3.02
C TYR A 269 -10.53 2.67 -3.66
N ILE A 270 -10.12 3.55 -4.60
CA ILE A 270 -8.77 3.51 -5.13
C ILE A 270 -7.80 3.91 -4.01
N TYR A 271 -6.98 2.95 -3.55
CA TYR A 271 -5.92 3.24 -2.58
C TYR A 271 -4.61 3.46 -3.34
N PRO A 272 -4.14 4.70 -3.39
CA PRO A 272 -3.05 5.05 -4.31
C PRO A 272 -1.71 4.48 -3.87
N THR A 273 -0.89 4.03 -4.83
CA THR A 273 0.43 3.42 -4.60
C THR A 273 1.56 4.43 -4.46
N HIS A 274 1.49 5.55 -5.18
CA HIS A 274 2.37 6.72 -5.05
C HIS A 274 3.89 6.44 -5.07
N GLY A 275 4.34 5.40 -5.79
CA GLY A 275 5.77 5.06 -5.82
C GLY A 275 6.65 6.17 -6.40
N GLU A 276 6.15 6.89 -7.42
CA GLU A 276 6.87 8.04 -8.01
C GLU A 276 6.98 9.19 -7.01
N GLU A 277 5.89 9.54 -6.33
CA GLU A 277 5.84 10.62 -5.34
C GLU A 277 6.72 10.32 -4.12
N VAL A 278 6.87 9.04 -3.75
CA VAL A 278 7.81 8.60 -2.70
C VAL A 278 9.24 8.96 -3.08
N ILE A 279 9.66 8.66 -4.31
CA ILE A 279 11.01 8.97 -4.79
C ILE A 279 11.19 10.48 -4.95
N ALA A 280 10.20 11.19 -5.48
CA ALA A 280 10.23 12.66 -5.57
C ALA A 280 10.39 13.32 -4.19
N LEU A 281 9.65 12.84 -3.18
CA LEU A 281 9.75 13.32 -1.79
C LEU A 281 11.14 13.02 -1.21
N ALA A 282 11.66 11.81 -1.42
CA ALA A 282 12.99 11.42 -0.96
C ALA A 282 14.08 12.35 -1.53
N LEU A 283 14.00 12.67 -2.83
CA LEU A 283 14.93 13.60 -3.47
C LEU A 283 14.82 15.02 -2.92
N ARG A 284 13.60 15.54 -2.71
CA ARG A 284 13.43 16.86 -2.08
C ARG A 284 14.11 16.93 -0.71
N ILE A 285 14.00 15.86 0.10
CA ILE A 285 14.65 15.77 1.41
C ILE A 285 16.18 15.77 1.25
N LEU A 286 16.73 14.95 0.36
CA LEU A 286 18.17 14.82 0.12
C LEU A 286 18.79 16.08 -0.46
N GLU A 287 18.05 16.85 -1.25
CA GLU A 287 18.47 18.11 -1.84
C GLU A 287 18.21 19.33 -0.92
N GLY A 288 17.69 19.13 0.27
CA GLY A 288 17.35 20.23 1.19
C GLY A 288 16.26 21.16 0.68
N LYS A 289 15.42 20.70 -0.24
CA LYS A 289 14.28 21.46 -0.76
C LYS A 289 13.10 21.40 0.22
N PRO A 290 12.19 22.40 0.21
CA PRO A 290 10.99 22.38 1.04
C PRO A 290 10.11 21.15 0.76
N TYR A 291 9.57 20.53 1.81
CA TYR A 291 8.64 19.39 1.73
C TYR A 291 7.65 19.40 2.90
N GLU A 292 6.50 18.77 2.68
CA GLU A 292 5.54 18.54 3.74
C GLU A 292 5.93 17.28 4.54
N ARG A 293 5.81 17.36 5.87
CA ARG A 293 6.13 16.23 6.73
C ARG A 293 5.10 15.11 6.66
N ILE A 294 3.83 15.47 6.43
CA ILE A 294 2.72 14.51 6.32
C ILE A 294 2.06 14.68 4.96
N ASN A 295 2.13 13.65 4.15
CA ASN A 295 1.57 13.63 2.80
C ASN A 295 0.47 12.56 2.73
N ASN A 296 -0.75 12.94 3.12
CA ASN A 296 -1.94 12.11 3.00
C ASN A 296 -2.54 12.27 1.61
N MET A 297 -2.49 11.20 0.82
CA MET A 297 -2.97 11.19 -0.54
C MET A 297 -4.43 10.73 -0.59
N ARG A 298 -5.29 11.55 -1.17
CA ARG A 298 -6.73 11.26 -1.34
C ARG A 298 -6.99 10.66 -2.70
N SER A 299 -8.10 9.94 -2.82
CA SER A 299 -8.55 9.35 -4.06
C SER A 299 -10.08 9.30 -4.11
N ILE A 300 -10.63 8.44 -4.95
CA ILE A 300 -12.05 8.37 -5.24
C ILE A 300 -12.61 6.96 -5.03
N VAL A 301 -13.91 6.87 -4.87
CA VAL A 301 -14.67 5.61 -4.87
C VAL A 301 -14.98 5.21 -6.32
N ILE A 302 -14.65 3.99 -6.68
CA ILE A 302 -15.06 3.33 -7.91
C ILE A 302 -16.47 2.77 -7.69
N THR A 303 -17.37 3.07 -8.58
CA THR A 303 -18.74 2.58 -8.56
C THR A 303 -19.15 2.10 -9.96
N PRO A 304 -20.28 1.41 -10.14
CA PRO A 304 -20.79 1.06 -11.46
C PRO A 304 -20.98 2.25 -12.41
N GLN A 305 -21.17 3.46 -11.86
CA GLN A 305 -21.39 4.68 -12.64
C GLN A 305 -20.12 5.27 -13.25
N ASN A 306 -18.93 5.06 -12.62
CA ASN A 306 -17.68 5.67 -13.06
C ASN A 306 -16.57 4.65 -13.44
N VAL A 307 -16.80 3.36 -13.22
CA VAL A 307 -15.77 2.32 -13.43
C VAL A 307 -15.31 2.24 -14.89
N ALA A 308 -16.18 2.51 -15.85
CA ALA A 308 -15.81 2.46 -17.26
C ALA A 308 -14.75 3.51 -17.61
N ASP A 309 -14.90 4.75 -17.15
CA ASP A 309 -13.95 5.84 -17.40
C ASP A 309 -12.62 5.60 -16.69
N ILE A 310 -12.68 5.08 -15.45
CA ILE A 310 -11.48 4.72 -14.66
C ILE A 310 -10.70 3.58 -15.34
N SER A 311 -11.39 2.56 -15.84
CA SER A 311 -10.80 1.42 -16.55
C SER A 311 -10.06 1.87 -17.82
N LEU A 312 -10.65 2.75 -18.62
CA LEU A 312 -10.02 3.30 -19.82
C LEU A 312 -8.73 4.06 -19.51
N THR A 313 -8.74 4.89 -18.48
CA THR A 313 -7.57 5.64 -18.04
C THR A 313 -6.47 4.71 -17.54
N SER A 314 -6.81 3.71 -16.76
CA SER A 314 -5.84 2.73 -16.22
C SER A 314 -5.20 1.89 -17.33
N HIS A 315 -5.95 1.48 -18.35
CA HIS A 315 -5.42 0.74 -19.50
C HIS A 315 -4.48 1.59 -20.39
N SER A 316 -4.76 2.88 -20.54
CA SER A 316 -3.89 3.79 -21.30
C SER A 316 -2.55 4.01 -20.59
N LEU A 317 -2.54 4.17 -19.28
CA LEU A 317 -1.32 4.31 -18.47
C LEU A 317 -0.48 3.02 -18.48
N MET A 318 -1.11 1.84 -18.40
CA MET A 318 -0.38 0.56 -18.48
C MET A 318 0.28 0.35 -19.84
N LYS A 319 -0.34 0.78 -20.94
CA LYS A 319 0.27 0.70 -22.28
C LYS A 319 1.45 1.66 -22.45
N GLN A 320 1.44 2.83 -21.83
CA GLN A 320 2.56 3.79 -21.89
C GLN A 320 3.79 3.29 -21.12
N ASN A 321 3.61 2.47 -20.09
CA ASN A 321 4.70 1.90 -19.27
C ASN A 321 5.29 0.59 -19.83
N GLN A 322 4.83 0.11 -20.99
CA GLN A 322 5.37 -1.09 -21.68
C GLN A 322 6.37 -0.74 -22.82
N TYR A 323 6.69 0.52 -23.02
CA TYR A 323 7.72 1.01 -23.95
C TYR A 323 8.76 1.80 -23.14
#